data_5b5e31b17f1648e3e2b6d73d4f380bdf
#
_entry.id   5b5e31b17f1648e3e2b6d73d4f380bdf
#
_cell.length_a   1.000
_cell.length_b   1.000
_cell.length_c   1.000
_cell.angle_alpha   90.00
_cell.angle_beta   90.00
_cell.angle_gamma   90.00
#
_symmetry.space_group_name_H-M   'P 1'
#
loop_
_entity.id
_entity.type
_entity.pdbx_description
1 polymer ?
#
loop_
_entity_poly.entity_id
_entity_poly.type
_entity_poly.pdbx_seq_one_letter_code
_entity_poly.pdbx_strand_id
1 'polypeptide(L)'
;MQLLVVTATGAFDPAEAKRRGLPVVLVQGGIHAGEIDGKDAGFLALRQVLEGQAAPGALDKLVWLFVPVFNVDGFERFGRWNRPNQRGPEQTGWRTTAQNFNLNRDYVKADSPEMQAMLGLVREWDPLATVDLHATNGAQFEHDISIQVEPLHAGDPGLRQVGRVWRDAVIADLAAQGSLPLPFYPSFVVHDDPASGFEDGVPPPRFSHGYFQLRNRLGMLVETHSWKPYPQRVRITRNTIVSVLEQIAAHGAQWRRSADQADARAARLAGQTEPLAWKATGEARNVDFRGYAYTRTPSEVSGALMTRYDETTPQVWHIPLRDRIVPAIEATAPRAGYLVPPAWAGFVQPALEAHGIAFRHLQAAWPAAPVQAFRVAAPRFEPHSIEGRQRLTVQGQWKDEPREVGAGALFVPIDQPLARLVLALLEPQAPDSIAAWGGLNSAFERKEYMEDYVAEQVARDMLQADPALRAQFQRKLEDEPAFAADAQARLEFFYRRHSAWDERYGLYPVLRLEQPPPAQ
;
A
#
# COMPACT_ATOMS: atom_id res chain seq x y z
N MET A 1 14.77 12.80 -10.63
CA MET A 1 14.19 13.44 -9.43
C MET A 1 15.25 14.33 -8.78
N GLN A 2 14.91 15.53 -8.35
CA GLN A 2 15.79 16.45 -7.62
C GLN A 2 15.45 16.42 -6.13
N LEU A 3 16.47 16.50 -5.27
CA LEU A 3 16.34 16.56 -3.82
C LEU A 3 17.01 17.83 -3.29
N LEU A 4 16.30 18.58 -2.48
CA LEU A 4 16.85 19.69 -1.69
C LEU A 4 17.00 19.22 -0.23
N VAL A 5 18.19 19.35 0.33
CA VAL A 5 18.48 19.08 1.75
C VAL A 5 18.59 20.41 2.47
N VAL A 6 17.67 20.70 3.37
CA VAL A 6 17.52 22.01 4.02
C VAL A 6 17.64 21.85 5.52
N THR A 7 18.65 22.47 6.10
CA THR A 7 18.90 22.44 7.56
C THR A 7 19.87 23.56 7.95
N ALA A 8 19.73 24.10 9.14
CA ALA A 8 20.73 24.99 9.75
C ALA A 8 21.71 24.25 10.67
N THR A 9 21.48 22.93 10.87
CA THR A 9 22.32 22.12 11.76
C THR A 9 23.69 21.78 11.16
N GLY A 10 23.89 21.93 9.85
CA GLY A 10 25.07 21.48 9.13
C GLY A 10 25.08 19.98 8.76
N ALA A 11 24.01 19.23 9.07
CA ALA A 11 23.88 17.80 8.74
C ALA A 11 23.30 17.63 7.34
N PHE A 12 24.14 17.76 6.31
CA PHE A 12 23.73 17.67 4.89
C PHE A 12 23.89 16.25 4.30
N ASP A 13 24.23 15.27 5.11
CA ASP A 13 24.31 13.86 4.71
C ASP A 13 23.57 12.96 5.71
N PRO A 14 23.11 11.76 5.25
CA PRO A 14 22.33 10.85 6.08
C PRO A 14 23.05 10.35 7.33
N ALA A 15 24.36 10.06 7.22
CA ALA A 15 25.16 9.51 8.33
C ALA A 15 25.28 10.54 9.45
N GLU A 16 25.52 11.82 9.12
CA GLU A 16 25.61 12.90 10.09
C GLU A 16 24.25 13.17 10.76
N ALA A 17 23.14 13.21 9.98
CA ALA A 17 21.81 13.36 10.53
C ALA A 17 21.48 12.25 11.53
N LYS A 18 21.78 10.99 11.17
CA LYS A 18 21.58 9.82 12.02
C LYS A 18 22.46 9.85 13.28
N ARG A 19 23.76 10.16 13.13
CA ARG A 19 24.70 10.24 14.25
C ARG A 19 24.26 11.26 15.31
N ARG A 20 23.64 12.35 14.87
CA ARG A 20 23.14 13.43 15.76
C ARG A 20 21.71 13.21 16.21
N GLY A 21 21.04 12.15 15.78
CA GLY A 21 19.65 11.85 16.14
C GLY A 21 18.65 12.90 15.68
N LEU A 22 18.95 13.61 14.57
CA LEU A 22 18.08 14.65 14.05
C LEU A 22 16.85 14.03 13.40
N PRO A 23 15.64 14.52 13.68
CA PRO A 23 14.47 14.12 12.94
C PRO A 23 14.59 14.60 11.49
N VAL A 24 14.33 13.69 10.57
CA VAL A 24 14.29 13.97 9.13
C VAL A 24 12.83 13.98 8.69
N VAL A 25 12.42 15.00 7.96
CA VAL A 25 11.11 15.07 7.33
C VAL A 25 11.26 15.15 5.81
N LEU A 26 10.60 14.23 5.10
CA LEU A 26 10.53 14.22 3.64
C LEU A 26 9.20 14.84 3.19
N VAL A 27 9.30 15.91 2.42
CA VAL A 27 8.13 16.52 1.75
C VAL A 27 8.30 16.31 0.26
N GLN A 28 7.35 15.61 -0.35
CA GLN A 28 7.35 15.36 -1.80
C GLN A 28 6.12 15.96 -2.47
N GLY A 29 6.33 16.56 -3.64
CA GLY A 29 5.28 17.02 -4.52
C GLY A 29 5.34 16.32 -5.87
N GLY A 30 4.26 16.41 -6.63
CA GLY A 30 4.23 15.99 -8.01
C GLY A 30 4.45 14.50 -8.27
N ILE A 31 4.00 13.61 -7.38
CA ILE A 31 3.88 12.18 -7.69
C ILE A 31 2.87 11.99 -8.85
N HIS A 32 1.81 12.81 -8.88
CA HIS A 32 1.01 13.10 -10.05
C HIS A 32 1.43 14.49 -10.55
N ALA A 33 2.17 14.55 -11.63
CA ALA A 33 2.84 15.77 -12.06
C ALA A 33 1.90 16.92 -12.48
N GLY A 34 0.61 16.62 -12.66
CA GLY A 34 -0.42 17.64 -12.87
C GLY A 34 -0.93 18.31 -11.60
N GLU A 35 -0.63 17.75 -10.43
CA GLU A 35 -0.98 18.28 -9.11
C GLU A 35 0.18 19.10 -8.57
N ILE A 36 0.42 20.25 -9.21
CA ILE A 36 1.65 21.04 -9.01
C ILE A 36 1.62 21.98 -7.81
N ASP A 37 0.55 21.98 -7.05
CA ASP A 37 0.39 22.81 -5.85
C ASP A 37 1.55 22.62 -4.87
N GLY A 38 1.93 21.35 -4.65
CA GLY A 38 3.01 20.98 -3.75
C GLY A 38 4.38 21.53 -4.15
N LYS A 39 4.67 21.61 -5.46
CA LYS A 39 5.91 22.18 -5.97
C LYS A 39 5.99 23.67 -5.64
N ASP A 40 4.98 24.43 -6.01
CA ASP A 40 4.99 25.89 -5.85
C ASP A 40 4.84 26.30 -4.38
N ALA A 41 4.01 25.59 -3.63
CA ALA A 41 3.88 25.76 -2.18
C ALA A 41 5.18 25.44 -1.43
N GLY A 42 5.88 24.38 -1.83
CA GLY A 42 7.15 23.99 -1.24
C GLY A 42 8.24 25.04 -1.46
N PHE A 43 8.37 25.58 -2.68
CA PHE A 43 9.33 26.67 -2.94
C PHE A 43 8.94 27.95 -2.21
N LEU A 44 7.65 28.27 -2.10
CA LEU A 44 7.19 29.42 -1.32
C LEU A 44 7.51 29.25 0.17
N ALA A 45 7.23 28.08 0.74
CA ALA A 45 7.57 27.75 2.12
C ALA A 45 9.10 27.81 2.34
N LEU A 46 9.88 27.22 1.42
CA LEU A 46 11.34 27.22 1.49
C LEU A 46 11.91 28.62 1.58
N ARG A 47 11.48 29.52 0.68
CA ARG A 47 11.92 30.91 0.71
C ARG A 47 11.59 31.58 2.05
N GLN A 48 10.34 31.46 2.51
CA GLN A 48 9.91 32.10 3.75
C GLN A 48 10.57 31.54 5.00
N VAL A 49 10.86 30.23 5.04
CA VAL A 49 11.61 29.61 6.14
C VAL A 49 13.06 30.09 6.16
N LEU A 50 13.71 30.17 4.99
CA LEU A 50 15.09 30.69 4.89
C LEU A 50 15.20 32.19 5.22
N GLU A 51 14.17 32.98 4.91
CA GLU A 51 14.07 34.38 5.27
C GLU A 51 13.63 34.61 6.74
N GLY A 52 13.36 33.55 7.49
CA GLY A 52 12.90 33.62 8.90
C GLY A 52 11.46 34.11 9.07
N GLN A 53 10.66 34.13 8.00
CA GLN A 53 9.27 34.60 7.99
C GLN A 53 8.28 33.47 8.34
N ALA A 54 8.71 32.20 8.32
CA ALA A 54 7.89 31.04 8.65
C ALA A 54 8.73 30.01 9.41
N ALA A 55 8.11 29.21 10.28
CA ALA A 55 8.72 28.15 11.10
C ALA A 55 10.06 28.57 11.73
N PRO A 56 10.12 29.68 12.49
CA PRO A 56 11.37 30.21 13.00
C PRO A 56 12.09 29.20 13.90
N GLY A 57 13.40 28.98 13.65
CA GLY A 57 14.23 28.04 14.39
C GLY A 57 13.93 26.55 14.12
N ALA A 58 13.06 26.23 13.18
CA ALA A 58 12.78 24.83 12.86
C ALA A 58 14.02 24.14 12.26
N LEU A 59 14.72 24.79 11.35
CA LEU A 59 15.92 24.24 10.70
C LEU A 59 17.10 23.99 11.66
N ASP A 60 17.08 24.55 12.86
CA ASP A 60 18.08 24.25 13.91
C ASP A 60 17.85 22.89 14.58
N LYS A 61 16.70 22.24 14.34
CA LYS A 61 16.24 21.04 15.06
C LYS A 61 15.93 19.84 14.17
N LEU A 62 15.89 20.04 12.85
CA LEU A 62 15.52 18.99 11.90
C LEU A 62 16.30 19.09 10.58
N VAL A 63 16.19 18.05 9.77
CA VAL A 63 16.58 18.06 8.37
C VAL A 63 15.29 17.96 7.54
N TRP A 64 15.07 18.95 6.67
CA TRP A 64 13.98 18.94 5.71
C TRP A 64 14.50 18.48 4.35
N LEU A 65 14.01 17.33 3.90
CA LEU A 65 14.19 16.82 2.53
C LEU A 65 13.02 17.28 1.70
N PHE A 66 13.27 18.03 0.63
CA PHE A 66 12.23 18.47 -0.28
C PHE A 66 12.46 17.94 -1.68
N VAL A 67 11.49 17.17 -2.18
CA VAL A 67 11.39 16.70 -3.55
C VAL A 67 10.28 17.48 -4.23
N PRO A 68 10.60 18.54 -5.02
CA PRO A 68 9.60 19.40 -5.63
C PRO A 68 8.71 18.69 -6.64
N VAL A 69 9.31 17.80 -7.43
CA VAL A 69 8.64 17.01 -8.47
C VAL A 69 9.20 15.58 -8.44
N PHE A 70 8.37 14.66 -7.99
CA PHE A 70 8.75 13.24 -7.97
C PHE A 70 8.66 12.63 -9.38
N ASN A 71 7.55 12.83 -10.08
CA ASN A 71 7.33 12.36 -11.45
C ASN A 71 7.84 13.39 -12.46
N VAL A 72 9.13 13.38 -12.72
CA VAL A 72 9.78 14.33 -13.65
C VAL A 72 9.29 14.11 -15.09
N ASP A 73 9.16 12.87 -15.54
CA ASP A 73 8.67 12.55 -16.89
C ASP A 73 7.28 13.12 -17.14
N GLY A 74 6.38 12.90 -16.19
CA GLY A 74 5.03 13.46 -16.27
C GLY A 74 5.06 14.99 -16.23
N PHE A 75 5.99 15.59 -15.50
CA PHE A 75 6.15 17.05 -15.45
C PHE A 75 6.66 17.61 -16.79
N GLU A 76 7.64 16.98 -17.42
CA GLU A 76 8.16 17.38 -18.73
C GLU A 76 7.11 17.22 -19.86
N ARG A 77 6.12 16.36 -19.66
CA ARG A 77 4.93 16.26 -20.53
C ARG A 77 3.91 17.36 -20.20
N PHE A 78 4.36 18.58 -20.10
CA PHE A 78 3.55 19.74 -19.74
C PHE A 78 2.58 20.12 -20.86
N GLY A 79 1.33 20.38 -20.51
CA GLY A 79 0.33 20.69 -21.51
C GLY A 79 -1.01 21.15 -20.96
N ARG A 80 -1.81 21.69 -21.86
CA ARG A 80 -3.19 22.09 -21.60
C ARG A 80 -4.07 20.83 -21.45
N TRP A 81 -5.03 20.89 -20.55
CA TRP A 81 -6.03 19.80 -20.34
C TRP A 81 -5.49 18.52 -19.69
N ASN A 82 -4.25 18.50 -19.22
CA ASN A 82 -3.71 17.32 -18.52
C ASN A 82 -4.44 17.01 -17.20
N ARG A 83 -5.14 18.02 -16.63
CA ARG A 83 -5.95 17.88 -15.40
C ARG A 83 -7.35 18.51 -15.59
N PRO A 84 -8.25 17.88 -16.34
CA PRO A 84 -9.59 18.44 -16.62
C PRO A 84 -10.46 18.57 -15.36
N ASN A 85 -10.18 17.80 -14.30
CA ASN A 85 -10.90 17.82 -13.03
C ASN A 85 -10.31 18.81 -12.01
N GLN A 86 -9.51 19.77 -12.45
CA GLN A 86 -8.81 20.71 -11.57
C GLN A 86 -8.98 22.16 -12.07
N ARG A 87 -9.33 23.06 -11.16
CA ARG A 87 -9.46 24.50 -11.47
C ARG A 87 -8.08 25.16 -11.54
N GLY A 88 -7.48 25.05 -12.71
CA GLY A 88 -6.15 25.60 -13.00
C GLY A 88 -5.00 24.95 -12.22
N PRO A 89 -3.76 25.31 -12.57
CA PRO A 89 -3.42 26.19 -13.69
C PRO A 89 -3.79 25.54 -15.05
N GLU A 90 -3.83 26.36 -16.12
CA GLU A 90 -4.26 25.93 -17.44
C GLU A 90 -3.34 24.85 -18.05
N GLN A 91 -2.06 24.94 -17.76
CA GLN A 91 -1.05 23.98 -18.19
C GLN A 91 -0.44 23.30 -16.98
N THR A 92 -0.38 21.98 -17.02
CA THR A 92 0.15 21.13 -15.96
C THR A 92 0.90 19.93 -16.53
N GLY A 93 1.62 19.20 -15.71
CA GLY A 93 2.20 17.92 -16.08
C GLY A 93 1.14 16.82 -16.25
N TRP A 94 1.60 15.68 -16.76
CA TRP A 94 0.81 14.46 -16.94
C TRP A 94 0.84 13.57 -15.71
N ARG A 95 -0.21 12.76 -15.50
CA ARG A 95 -0.36 11.95 -14.29
C ARG A 95 0.72 10.88 -14.11
N THR A 96 1.09 10.19 -15.21
CA THR A 96 1.96 9.02 -15.19
C THR A 96 3.35 9.32 -15.71
N THR A 97 4.32 8.40 -15.47
CA THR A 97 5.68 8.45 -16.03
C THR A 97 5.67 8.22 -17.54
N ALA A 98 6.84 8.32 -18.19
CA ALA A 98 7.01 8.01 -19.61
C ALA A 98 6.66 6.54 -19.94
N GLN A 99 6.85 5.63 -18.99
CA GLN A 99 6.47 4.22 -19.09
C GLN A 99 5.00 3.96 -18.74
N ASN A 100 4.21 5.02 -18.49
CA ASN A 100 2.81 4.97 -18.07
C ASN A 100 2.56 4.34 -16.69
N PHE A 101 3.54 4.36 -15.79
CA PHE A 101 3.34 3.98 -14.39
C PHE A 101 2.72 5.12 -13.58
N ASN A 102 1.76 4.79 -12.71
CA ASN A 102 1.27 5.66 -11.67
C ASN A 102 2.11 5.44 -10.40
N LEU A 103 3.03 6.35 -10.12
CA LEU A 103 3.95 6.24 -8.97
C LEU A 103 3.21 6.11 -7.63
N ASN A 104 1.98 6.69 -7.53
CA ASN A 104 1.13 6.52 -6.34
C ASN A 104 0.41 5.15 -6.28
N ARG A 105 0.92 4.14 -6.97
CA ARG A 105 0.56 2.73 -6.89
C ARG A 105 1.80 1.84 -6.79
N ASP A 106 2.98 2.44 -6.60
CA ASP A 106 4.25 1.77 -6.83
C ASP A 106 5.12 1.60 -5.56
N TYR A 107 4.76 2.24 -4.44
CA TYR A 107 5.59 2.22 -3.23
C TYR A 107 6.02 0.80 -2.79
N VAL A 108 5.12 -0.16 -2.83
CA VAL A 108 5.42 -1.54 -2.40
C VAL A 108 5.89 -2.43 -3.56
N LYS A 109 5.52 -2.11 -4.82
CA LYS A 109 5.96 -2.89 -6.00
C LYS A 109 7.39 -2.55 -6.40
N ALA A 110 7.74 -1.26 -6.35
CA ALA A 110 9.03 -0.72 -6.77
C ALA A 110 9.38 -1.06 -8.24
N ASP A 111 8.39 -1.05 -9.15
CA ASP A 111 8.57 -1.41 -10.55
C ASP A 111 9.27 -0.30 -11.34
N SER A 112 8.98 0.98 -11.02
CA SER A 112 9.55 2.11 -11.73
C SER A 112 10.93 2.52 -11.21
N PRO A 113 11.83 3.00 -12.08
CA PRO A 113 13.14 3.51 -11.66
C PRO A 113 13.03 4.72 -10.71
N GLU A 114 11.98 5.54 -10.87
CA GLU A 114 11.71 6.67 -9.98
C GLU A 114 11.40 6.19 -8.57
N MET A 115 10.56 5.16 -8.42
CA MET A 115 10.24 4.60 -7.11
C MET A 115 11.45 3.91 -6.49
N GLN A 116 12.25 3.19 -7.27
CA GLN A 116 13.50 2.61 -6.78
C GLN A 116 14.47 3.68 -6.24
N ALA A 117 14.57 4.82 -6.94
CA ALA A 117 15.36 5.96 -6.47
C ALA A 117 14.80 6.58 -5.18
N MET A 118 13.46 6.72 -5.07
CA MET A 118 12.80 7.19 -3.85
C MET A 118 13.03 6.24 -2.67
N LEU A 119 12.91 4.94 -2.89
CA LEU A 119 13.18 3.95 -1.85
C LEU A 119 14.65 3.93 -1.43
N GLY A 120 15.57 4.19 -2.36
CA GLY A 120 16.99 4.43 -2.05
C GLY A 120 17.17 5.60 -1.09
N LEU A 121 16.57 6.75 -1.40
CA LEU A 121 16.57 7.93 -0.52
C LEU A 121 15.97 7.62 0.86
N VAL A 122 14.83 6.91 0.90
CA VAL A 122 14.18 6.51 2.16
C VAL A 122 15.06 5.59 3.00
N ARG A 123 15.80 4.65 2.38
CA ARG A 123 16.73 3.77 3.11
C ARG A 123 17.92 4.53 3.68
N GLU A 124 18.44 5.51 2.94
CA GLU A 124 19.62 6.29 3.36
C GLU A 124 19.27 7.27 4.48
N TRP A 125 18.22 8.06 4.32
CA TRP A 125 17.85 9.14 5.21
C TRP A 125 16.94 8.71 6.36
N ASP A 126 16.23 7.61 6.24
CA ASP A 126 15.28 7.08 7.22
C ASP A 126 14.34 8.17 7.79
N PRO A 127 13.55 8.85 6.94
CA PRO A 127 12.72 9.97 7.38
C PRO A 127 11.74 9.53 8.46
N LEU A 128 11.69 10.29 9.57
CA LEU A 128 10.71 10.11 10.65
C LEU A 128 9.29 10.30 10.13
N ALA A 129 9.12 11.29 9.25
CA ALA A 129 7.84 11.65 8.68
C ALA A 129 7.98 11.91 7.18
N THR A 130 7.00 11.47 6.42
CA THR A 130 6.87 11.77 4.99
C THR A 130 5.53 12.43 4.73
N VAL A 131 5.56 13.51 3.95
CA VAL A 131 4.39 14.28 3.52
C VAL A 131 4.28 14.22 2.02
N ASP A 132 3.17 13.69 1.51
CA ASP A 132 2.89 13.52 0.10
C ASP A 132 1.81 14.52 -0.32
N LEU A 133 2.17 15.44 -1.22
CA LEU A 133 1.36 16.61 -1.57
C LEU A 133 0.59 16.39 -2.87
N HIS A 134 -0.75 16.41 -2.75
CA HIS A 134 -1.70 16.13 -3.81
C HIS A 134 -2.76 17.21 -3.98
N ALA A 135 -3.58 17.04 -5.03
CA ALA A 135 -4.86 17.72 -5.20
C ALA A 135 -5.94 16.69 -5.54
N THR A 136 -7.07 16.72 -4.81
CA THR A 136 -8.16 15.75 -4.97
C THR A 136 -8.82 15.83 -6.35
N ASN A 137 -9.57 14.79 -6.68
CA ASN A 137 -10.66 14.82 -7.65
C ASN A 137 -12.01 14.83 -6.90
N GLY A 138 -13.13 14.82 -7.61
CA GLY A 138 -14.45 14.49 -7.10
C GLY A 138 -15.39 15.66 -6.96
N ALA A 139 -16.31 15.55 -6.02
CA ALA A 139 -17.42 16.48 -5.78
C ALA A 139 -16.96 17.88 -5.42
N GLN A 140 -17.84 18.86 -5.64
CA GLN A 140 -17.62 20.25 -5.19
C GLN A 140 -18.23 20.46 -3.79
N PHE A 141 -17.41 20.98 -2.86
CA PHE A 141 -17.82 21.29 -1.49
C PHE A 141 -16.97 22.43 -0.90
N GLU A 142 -17.35 22.93 0.28
CA GLU A 142 -16.64 24.04 0.89
C GLU A 142 -15.29 23.67 1.49
N HIS A 143 -15.12 22.46 2.01
CA HIS A 143 -13.83 22.01 2.52
C HIS A 143 -12.73 22.17 1.47
N ASP A 144 -11.57 22.62 1.89
CA ASP A 144 -10.49 23.04 0.99
C ASP A 144 -9.24 22.16 1.06
N ILE A 145 -9.14 21.29 2.06
CA ILE A 145 -8.03 20.36 2.24
C ILE A 145 -8.44 19.14 3.04
N SER A 146 -7.87 17.99 2.74
CA SER A 146 -7.92 16.77 3.51
C SER A 146 -6.53 16.39 4.01
N ILE A 147 -6.41 16.03 5.30
CA ILE A 147 -5.18 15.60 5.95
C ILE A 147 -5.37 14.19 6.48
N GLN A 148 -4.72 13.23 5.87
CA GLN A 148 -4.75 11.82 6.27
C GLN A 148 -3.38 11.43 6.80
N VAL A 149 -3.33 10.72 7.92
CA VAL A 149 -2.09 10.29 8.57
C VAL A 149 -2.18 8.81 8.91
N GLU A 150 -1.10 8.09 8.64
CA GLU A 150 -0.85 6.77 9.22
C GLU A 150 0.58 6.75 9.83
N PRO A 151 0.77 6.00 10.91
CA PRO A 151 -0.16 5.14 11.64
C PRO A 151 -1.19 5.92 12.47
N LEU A 152 -2.45 5.60 12.25
CA LEU A 152 -3.60 6.10 13.02
C LEU A 152 -4.50 4.94 13.44
N HIS A 153 -4.83 4.10 12.46
CA HIS A 153 -5.62 2.88 12.63
C HIS A 153 -4.72 1.64 12.60
N ALA A 154 -3.77 1.61 11.67
CA ALA A 154 -2.83 0.51 11.46
C ALA A 154 -1.47 0.75 12.15
N GLY A 155 -0.56 -0.23 12.06
CA GLY A 155 0.82 -0.13 12.52
C GLY A 155 0.98 -0.15 14.05
N ASP A 156 2.11 0.32 14.52
CA ASP A 156 2.49 0.26 15.94
C ASP A 156 1.59 1.09 16.86
N PRO A 157 1.09 0.53 17.98
CA PRO A 157 0.20 1.25 18.89
C PRO A 157 0.74 2.55 19.45
N GLY A 158 2.06 2.62 19.74
CA GLY A 158 2.71 3.85 20.22
C GLY A 158 2.75 4.92 19.15
N LEU A 159 3.02 4.53 17.91
CA LEU A 159 3.01 5.47 16.78
C LEU A 159 1.61 5.91 16.36
N ARG A 160 0.58 5.08 16.57
CA ARG A 160 -0.81 5.51 16.35
C ARG A 160 -1.18 6.73 17.20
N GLN A 161 -0.70 6.79 18.44
CA GLN A 161 -0.91 7.97 19.29
C GLN A 161 -0.15 9.19 18.74
N VAL A 162 1.09 9.02 18.28
CA VAL A 162 1.87 10.09 17.65
C VAL A 162 1.17 10.60 16.38
N GLY A 163 0.75 9.69 15.51
CA GLY A 163 0.03 10.02 14.27
C GLY A 163 -1.23 10.83 14.54
N ARG A 164 -2.00 10.45 15.56
CA ARG A 164 -3.20 11.21 15.99
C ARG A 164 -2.87 12.63 16.43
N VAL A 165 -1.89 12.78 17.32
CA VAL A 165 -1.45 14.10 17.83
C VAL A 165 -0.96 14.97 16.67
N TRP A 166 -0.17 14.42 15.76
CA TRP A 166 0.35 15.14 14.61
C TRP A 166 -0.74 15.59 13.65
N ARG A 167 -1.65 14.69 13.26
CA ARG A 167 -2.78 15.00 12.40
C ARG A 167 -3.65 16.11 13.00
N ASP A 168 -4.04 15.95 14.26
CA ASP A 168 -4.95 16.86 14.93
C ASP A 168 -4.33 18.26 15.10
N ALA A 169 -3.01 18.33 15.37
CA ALA A 169 -2.30 19.59 15.44
C ALA A 169 -2.26 20.32 14.09
N VAL A 170 -1.91 19.63 13.01
CA VAL A 170 -1.89 20.22 11.66
C VAL A 170 -3.29 20.68 11.23
N ILE A 171 -4.33 19.91 11.52
CA ILE A 171 -5.74 20.30 11.27
C ILE A 171 -6.10 21.55 12.06
N ALA A 172 -5.74 21.64 13.33
CA ALA A 172 -6.03 22.80 14.17
C ALA A 172 -5.30 24.06 13.67
N ASP A 173 -4.02 23.94 13.27
CA ASP A 173 -3.23 25.04 12.71
C ASP A 173 -3.86 25.57 11.42
N LEU A 174 -4.29 24.67 10.53
CA LEU A 174 -4.95 25.04 9.27
C LEU A 174 -6.33 25.71 9.51
N ALA A 175 -7.10 25.18 10.44
CA ALA A 175 -8.39 25.76 10.81
C ALA A 175 -8.22 27.17 11.42
N ALA A 176 -7.22 27.38 12.27
CA ALA A 176 -6.88 28.68 12.83
C ALA A 176 -6.47 29.72 11.75
N GLN A 177 -5.96 29.23 10.60
CA GLN A 177 -5.58 30.05 9.45
C GLN A 177 -6.73 30.23 8.44
N GLY A 178 -7.95 29.80 8.78
CA GLY A 178 -9.16 29.98 8.00
C GLY A 178 -9.42 28.94 6.92
N SER A 179 -8.71 27.81 6.93
CA SER A 179 -9.02 26.62 6.11
C SER A 179 -10.14 25.78 6.73
N LEU A 180 -10.74 24.92 5.92
CA LEU A 180 -11.75 23.94 6.31
C LEU A 180 -11.22 22.51 6.12
N PRO A 181 -10.27 22.04 6.96
CA PRO A 181 -9.63 20.76 6.78
C PRO A 181 -10.56 19.59 7.13
N LEU A 182 -10.36 18.46 6.43
CA LEU A 182 -10.97 17.17 6.73
C LEU A 182 -9.93 16.19 7.26
N PRO A 183 -10.29 15.32 8.23
CA PRO A 183 -9.38 14.28 8.75
C PRO A 183 -9.41 12.97 7.93
N PHE A 184 -10.17 12.88 6.84
CA PHE A 184 -10.36 11.71 5.99
C PHE A 184 -10.45 12.12 4.51
N TYR A 185 -10.28 11.15 3.60
CA TYR A 185 -10.46 11.38 2.16
C TYR A 185 -11.96 11.38 1.80
N PRO A 186 -12.51 12.47 1.23
CA PRO A 186 -13.93 12.60 0.97
C PRO A 186 -14.37 11.88 -0.31
N SER A 187 -14.32 10.54 -0.30
CA SER A 187 -14.83 9.71 -1.39
C SER A 187 -16.22 9.18 -1.04
N PHE A 188 -17.20 9.46 -1.90
CA PHE A 188 -18.56 8.94 -1.70
C PHE A 188 -18.63 7.42 -1.80
N VAL A 189 -19.44 6.80 -0.97
CA VAL A 189 -19.69 5.35 -0.98
C VAL A 189 -20.32 4.92 -2.31
N VAL A 190 -21.26 5.70 -2.82
CA VAL A 190 -21.84 5.53 -4.15
C VAL A 190 -21.34 6.66 -5.05
N HIS A 191 -20.73 6.30 -6.18
CA HIS A 191 -20.17 7.26 -7.12
C HIS A 191 -21.20 8.34 -7.49
N ASP A 192 -20.78 9.61 -7.47
CA ASP A 192 -21.58 10.80 -7.79
C ASP A 192 -22.86 10.97 -6.94
N ASP A 193 -22.93 10.38 -5.75
CA ASP A 193 -24.08 10.50 -4.84
C ASP A 193 -23.69 11.08 -3.47
N PRO A 194 -23.84 12.41 -3.25
CA PRO A 194 -23.51 13.00 -1.96
C PRO A 194 -24.30 12.42 -0.77
N ALA A 195 -25.54 11.98 -0.99
CA ALA A 195 -26.37 11.41 0.08
C ALA A 195 -25.88 10.05 0.58
N SER A 196 -25.04 9.34 -0.21
CA SER A 196 -24.44 8.07 0.19
C SER A 196 -23.42 8.21 1.32
N GLY A 197 -22.90 9.42 1.55
CA GLY A 197 -21.91 9.74 2.56
C GLY A 197 -20.51 9.21 2.24
N PHE A 198 -19.69 9.10 3.29
CA PHE A 198 -18.28 8.75 3.17
C PHE A 198 -17.95 7.46 3.91
N GLU A 199 -16.85 6.83 3.48
CA GLU A 199 -16.22 5.73 4.17
C GLU A 199 -14.73 6.05 4.36
N ASP A 200 -14.26 5.98 5.60
CA ASP A 200 -12.84 6.12 5.94
C ASP A 200 -12.16 4.74 5.90
N GLY A 201 -10.84 4.71 5.82
CA GLY A 201 -10.10 3.46 5.70
C GLY A 201 -8.62 3.59 5.93
N VAL A 202 -7.95 2.44 6.02
CA VAL A 202 -6.49 2.37 6.05
C VAL A 202 -5.99 2.19 4.61
N PRO A 203 -5.13 3.06 4.12
CA PRO A 203 -4.59 2.95 2.78
C PRO A 203 -3.70 1.71 2.67
N PRO A 204 -3.85 0.91 1.60
CA PRO A 204 -2.93 -0.19 1.35
C PRO A 204 -1.51 0.32 1.02
N PRO A 205 -0.47 -0.53 1.19
CA PRO A 205 0.93 -0.10 1.12
C PRO A 205 1.44 0.32 -0.27
N ARG A 206 0.64 0.18 -1.32
CA ARG A 206 0.95 0.79 -2.62
C ARG A 206 0.91 2.32 -2.60
N PHE A 207 0.25 2.93 -1.61
CA PHE A 207 0.21 4.38 -1.36
C PHE A 207 1.26 4.81 -0.35
N SER A 208 1.72 6.06 -0.44
CA SER A 208 2.79 6.59 0.42
C SER A 208 2.52 6.40 1.91
N HIS A 209 1.43 6.92 2.44
CA HIS A 209 1.14 6.87 3.88
C HIS A 209 0.83 5.43 4.37
N GLY A 210 0.27 4.56 3.51
CA GLY A 210 0.13 3.14 3.80
C GLY A 210 1.46 2.39 3.83
N TYR A 211 2.45 2.83 3.07
CA TYR A 211 3.80 2.27 3.05
C TYR A 211 4.63 2.67 4.29
N PHE A 212 4.65 3.96 4.63
CA PHE A 212 5.51 4.45 5.71
C PHE A 212 5.11 3.90 7.08
N GLN A 213 3.83 3.62 7.32
CA GLN A 213 3.40 2.97 8.56
C GLN A 213 3.95 1.55 8.73
N LEU A 214 4.17 0.80 7.64
CA LEU A 214 4.81 -0.52 7.69
C LEU A 214 6.31 -0.45 7.98
N ARG A 215 6.93 0.72 7.78
CA ARG A 215 8.30 1.02 8.15
C ARG A 215 8.42 1.60 9.56
N ASN A 216 7.34 1.63 10.34
CA ASN A 216 7.27 2.30 11.64
C ASN A 216 7.64 3.79 11.56
N ARG A 217 7.20 4.46 10.50
CA ARG A 217 7.39 5.90 10.27
C ARG A 217 6.03 6.56 10.03
N LEU A 218 6.00 7.88 10.16
CA LEU A 218 4.77 8.67 9.97
C LEU A 218 4.60 9.00 8.49
N GLY A 219 3.43 8.75 7.94
CA GLY A 219 3.04 9.14 6.60
C GLY A 219 1.84 10.08 6.63
N MET A 220 1.93 11.21 5.95
CA MET A 220 0.81 12.15 5.78
C MET A 220 0.51 12.31 4.30
N LEU A 221 -0.75 12.09 3.92
CA LEU A 221 -1.28 12.45 2.63
C LEU A 221 -2.01 13.79 2.78
N VAL A 222 -1.64 14.75 1.94
CA VAL A 222 -2.24 16.08 1.87
C VAL A 222 -2.95 16.22 0.55
N GLU A 223 -4.25 16.48 0.59
CA GLU A 223 -5.09 16.60 -0.59
C GLU A 223 -5.81 17.95 -0.59
N THR A 224 -5.29 18.95 -1.31
CA THR A 224 -6.04 20.18 -1.53
C THR A 224 -7.21 19.93 -2.46
N HIS A 225 -8.31 20.66 -2.28
CA HIS A 225 -9.49 20.43 -3.09
C HIS A 225 -9.34 21.06 -4.49
N SER A 226 -9.38 20.22 -5.52
CA SER A 226 -9.06 20.58 -6.91
C SER A 226 -9.93 21.70 -7.50
N TRP A 227 -11.16 21.88 -7.01
CA TRP A 227 -12.07 22.93 -7.44
C TRP A 227 -11.83 24.31 -6.79
N LYS A 228 -10.93 24.39 -5.79
CA LYS A 228 -10.49 25.68 -5.27
C LYS A 228 -9.53 26.36 -6.25
N PRO A 229 -9.51 27.73 -6.31
CA PRO A 229 -8.56 28.44 -7.15
C PRO A 229 -7.11 28.07 -6.84
N TYR A 230 -6.27 27.96 -7.87
CA TYR A 230 -4.87 27.54 -7.73
C TYR A 230 -4.06 28.34 -6.68
N PRO A 231 -4.12 29.69 -6.64
CA PRO A 231 -3.40 30.44 -5.60
C PRO A 231 -3.86 30.11 -4.17
N GLN A 232 -5.13 29.77 -3.98
CA GLN A 232 -5.64 29.33 -2.69
C GLN A 232 -5.06 27.97 -2.31
N ARG A 233 -5.03 27.01 -3.23
CA ARG A 233 -4.45 25.67 -2.99
C ARG A 233 -2.97 25.76 -2.65
N VAL A 234 -2.18 26.54 -3.39
CA VAL A 234 -0.77 26.81 -3.09
C VAL A 234 -0.58 27.38 -1.68
N ARG A 235 -1.40 28.38 -1.29
CA ARG A 235 -1.34 28.96 0.05
C ARG A 235 -1.63 27.94 1.14
N ILE A 236 -2.67 27.11 0.98
CA ILE A 236 -3.07 26.11 1.98
C ILE A 236 -2.00 25.03 2.10
N THR A 237 -1.48 24.52 0.98
CA THR A 237 -0.38 23.55 0.97
C THR A 237 0.88 24.11 1.61
N ARG A 238 1.22 25.38 1.33
CA ARG A 238 2.32 26.08 2.01
C ARG A 238 2.12 26.14 3.52
N ASN A 239 0.90 26.48 3.97
CA ASN A 239 0.56 26.52 5.39
C ASN A 239 0.72 25.14 6.04
N THR A 240 0.31 24.09 5.34
CA THR A 240 0.50 22.69 5.78
C THR A 240 1.98 22.34 5.95
N ILE A 241 2.83 22.67 4.98
CA ILE A 241 4.28 22.43 5.06
C ILE A 241 4.87 23.15 6.29
N VAL A 242 4.51 24.39 6.51
CA VAL A 242 5.01 25.19 7.65
C VAL A 242 4.57 24.56 8.97
N SER A 243 3.29 24.24 9.13
CA SER A 243 2.78 23.54 10.32
C SER A 243 3.54 22.22 10.57
N VAL A 244 3.75 21.40 9.52
CA VAL A 244 4.55 20.16 9.63
C VAL A 244 5.95 20.44 10.16
N LEU A 245 6.67 21.43 9.62
CA LEU A 245 8.02 21.76 10.07
C LEU A 245 8.02 22.22 11.54
N GLU A 246 7.05 23.03 11.95
CA GLU A 246 6.89 23.49 13.34
C GLU A 246 6.60 22.32 14.29
N GLN A 247 5.70 21.41 13.93
CA GLN A 247 5.37 20.23 14.73
C GLN A 247 6.57 19.28 14.86
N ILE A 248 7.31 19.02 13.78
CA ILE A 248 8.51 18.18 13.81
C ILE A 248 9.63 18.88 14.61
N ALA A 249 9.81 20.20 14.50
CA ALA A 249 10.79 20.94 15.27
C ALA A 249 10.48 20.93 16.78
N ALA A 250 9.19 20.93 17.14
CA ALA A 250 8.75 20.88 18.54
C ALA A 250 8.83 19.48 19.15
N HIS A 251 8.44 18.46 18.40
CA HIS A 251 8.19 17.12 18.93
C HIS A 251 9.04 16.01 18.30
N GLY A 252 9.74 16.27 17.19
CA GLY A 252 10.39 15.27 16.36
C GLY A 252 11.40 14.39 17.10
N ALA A 253 12.16 14.94 18.04
CA ALA A 253 13.08 14.15 18.85
C ALA A 253 12.35 13.12 19.75
N GLN A 254 11.18 13.47 20.28
CA GLN A 254 10.34 12.53 21.04
C GLN A 254 9.73 11.49 20.12
N TRP A 255 9.17 11.91 18.98
CA TRP A 255 8.54 11.02 18.01
C TRP A 255 9.55 10.04 17.38
N ARG A 256 10.80 10.49 17.18
CA ARG A 256 11.89 9.59 16.74
C ARG A 256 12.12 8.47 17.75
N ARG A 257 12.17 8.77 19.05
CA ARG A 257 12.27 7.72 20.08
C ARG A 257 11.08 6.76 20.06
N SER A 258 9.88 7.27 19.77
CA SER A 258 8.69 6.40 19.59
C SER A 258 8.82 5.48 18.38
N ALA A 259 9.38 5.98 17.27
CA ALA A 259 9.67 5.20 16.06
C ALA A 259 10.74 4.12 16.33
N ASP A 260 11.83 4.46 17.04
CA ASP A 260 12.88 3.50 17.43
C ASP A 260 12.30 2.38 18.33
N GLN A 261 11.39 2.73 19.24
CA GLN A 261 10.68 1.74 20.07
C GLN A 261 9.73 0.86 19.23
N ALA A 262 9.09 1.43 18.19
CA ALA A 262 8.25 0.68 17.27
C ALA A 262 9.09 -0.30 16.43
N ASP A 263 10.29 0.09 16.01
CA ASP A 263 11.26 -0.80 15.35
C ASP A 263 11.64 -1.98 16.24
N ALA A 264 11.93 -1.69 17.53
CA ALA A 264 12.25 -2.74 18.50
C ALA A 264 11.07 -3.67 18.80
N ARG A 265 9.82 -3.18 18.76
CA ARG A 265 8.63 -4.03 18.88
C ARG A 265 8.39 -4.84 17.62
N ALA A 266 8.57 -4.26 16.44
CA ALA A 266 8.43 -4.95 15.18
C ALA A 266 9.41 -6.14 15.05
N ALA A 267 10.64 -5.98 15.52
CA ALA A 267 11.62 -7.07 15.58
C ALA A 267 11.22 -8.23 16.53
N ARG A 268 10.12 -8.10 17.26
CA ARG A 268 9.60 -9.13 18.19
C ARG A 268 8.21 -9.63 17.78
N LEU A 269 7.84 -9.47 16.52
CA LEU A 269 6.52 -9.91 16.00
C LEU A 269 6.39 -11.43 15.83
N ALA A 270 7.45 -12.19 16.02
CA ALA A 270 7.45 -13.66 15.91
C ALA A 270 6.26 -14.30 16.70
N GLY A 271 5.40 -15.03 16.02
CA GLY A 271 4.22 -15.69 16.59
C GLY A 271 3.05 -14.75 16.95
N GLN A 272 3.14 -13.46 16.67
CA GLN A 272 2.05 -12.51 16.90
C GLN A 272 1.18 -12.38 15.64
N THR A 273 -0.10 -12.10 15.83
CA THR A 273 -1.03 -11.82 14.73
C THR A 273 -1.04 -10.34 14.40
N GLU A 274 -0.82 -10.02 13.12
CA GLU A 274 -0.83 -8.65 12.58
C GLU A 274 -1.89 -8.52 11.49
N PRO A 275 -2.63 -7.40 11.46
CA PRO A 275 -3.52 -7.10 10.36
C PRO A 275 -2.75 -6.76 9.08
N LEU A 276 -3.19 -7.35 7.97
CA LEU A 276 -2.66 -7.10 6.63
C LEU A 276 -3.57 -6.22 5.78
N ALA A 277 -4.86 -6.19 6.11
CA ALA A 277 -5.85 -5.34 5.48
C ALA A 277 -6.92 -4.90 6.49
N TRP A 278 -7.58 -3.80 6.19
CA TRP A 278 -8.58 -3.17 7.02
C TRP A 278 -9.83 -2.86 6.22
N LYS A 279 -10.95 -2.71 6.89
CA LYS A 279 -12.22 -2.29 6.29
C LYS A 279 -13.04 -1.46 7.27
N ALA A 280 -13.84 -0.56 6.75
CA ALA A 280 -14.90 0.04 7.54
C ALA A 280 -15.98 -1.00 7.86
N THR A 281 -16.63 -0.86 9.01
CA THR A 281 -17.84 -1.62 9.34
C THR A 281 -19.06 -0.98 8.65
N GLY A 282 -20.19 -1.70 8.62
CA GLY A 282 -21.45 -1.11 8.13
C GLY A 282 -22.04 -0.03 9.05
N GLU A 283 -21.46 0.18 10.24
CA GLU A 283 -21.90 1.21 11.18
C GLU A 283 -21.54 2.60 10.66
N ALA A 284 -22.49 3.51 10.69
CA ALA A 284 -22.29 4.89 10.27
C ALA A 284 -22.80 5.84 11.36
N ARG A 285 -22.12 6.98 11.49
CA ARG A 285 -22.64 8.13 12.25
C ARG A 285 -22.92 9.27 11.29
N ASN A 286 -23.96 10.07 11.57
CA ASN A 286 -24.22 11.26 10.77
C ASN A 286 -23.22 12.36 11.12
N VAL A 287 -22.73 13.02 10.08
CA VAL A 287 -21.86 14.20 10.18
C VAL A 287 -22.45 15.38 9.44
N ASP A 288 -22.15 16.56 9.95
CA ASP A 288 -22.44 17.82 9.28
C ASP A 288 -21.27 18.17 8.36
N PHE A 289 -21.47 17.95 7.06
CA PHE A 289 -20.46 18.20 6.05
C PHE A 289 -20.77 19.49 5.29
N ARG A 290 -19.78 20.36 5.20
CA ARG A 290 -19.93 21.65 4.51
C ARG A 290 -19.79 21.47 3.01
N GLY A 291 -20.93 21.33 2.34
CA GLY A 291 -21.06 21.20 0.90
C GLY A 291 -21.68 22.43 0.25
N TYR A 292 -22.20 22.23 -0.94
CA TYR A 292 -23.00 23.20 -1.69
C TYR A 292 -24.37 22.60 -1.98
N ALA A 293 -25.35 23.45 -2.31
CA ALA A 293 -26.61 23.00 -2.88
C ALA A 293 -26.33 22.21 -4.16
N TYR A 294 -27.06 21.12 -4.39
CA TYR A 294 -26.90 20.32 -5.59
C TYR A 294 -28.23 19.76 -6.09
N THR A 295 -28.28 19.46 -7.37
CA THR A 295 -29.38 18.73 -8.02
C THR A 295 -28.86 17.46 -8.66
N ARG A 296 -29.70 16.42 -8.69
CA ARG A 296 -29.42 15.18 -9.41
C ARG A 296 -30.53 14.95 -10.45
N THR A 297 -30.17 14.99 -11.70
CA THR A 297 -31.11 14.87 -12.82
C THR A 297 -30.59 13.88 -13.86
N PRO A 298 -31.47 13.18 -14.58
CA PRO A 298 -31.05 12.37 -15.72
C PRO A 298 -30.29 13.21 -16.75
N SER A 299 -29.15 12.72 -17.19
CA SER A 299 -28.37 13.35 -18.25
C SER A 299 -28.85 12.88 -19.61
N GLU A 300 -29.10 13.78 -20.51
CA GLU A 300 -29.41 13.50 -21.93
C GLU A 300 -28.17 12.96 -22.69
N VAL A 301 -26.96 13.18 -22.15
CA VAL A 301 -25.71 12.72 -22.77
C VAL A 301 -25.35 11.31 -22.34
N SER A 302 -25.33 11.04 -21.03
CA SER A 302 -24.91 9.74 -20.49
C SER A 302 -26.06 8.79 -20.20
N GLY A 303 -27.30 9.31 -20.09
CA GLY A 303 -28.48 8.55 -19.65
C GLY A 303 -28.51 8.23 -18.14
N ALA A 304 -27.43 8.53 -17.42
CA ALA A 304 -27.33 8.32 -15.98
C ALA A 304 -27.78 9.55 -15.19
N LEU A 305 -28.03 9.39 -13.88
CA LEU A 305 -28.16 10.53 -12.98
C LEU A 305 -26.81 11.26 -12.89
N MET A 306 -26.82 12.58 -13.05
CA MET A 306 -25.66 13.42 -12.90
C MET A 306 -25.90 14.44 -11.80
N THR A 307 -24.87 14.74 -11.00
CA THR A 307 -24.90 15.74 -9.95
C THR A 307 -24.34 17.08 -10.47
N ARG A 308 -25.07 18.17 -10.17
CA ARG A 308 -24.63 19.54 -10.43
C ARG A 308 -24.61 20.30 -9.12
N TYR A 309 -23.48 20.94 -8.83
CA TYR A 309 -23.26 21.73 -7.62
C TYR A 309 -23.43 23.20 -7.92
N ASP A 310 -24.04 23.93 -6.98
CA ASP A 310 -24.14 25.39 -6.99
C ASP A 310 -23.18 25.98 -5.95
N GLU A 311 -21.98 26.32 -6.36
CA GLU A 311 -20.95 26.90 -5.49
C GLU A 311 -21.33 28.24 -4.86
N THR A 312 -22.38 28.91 -5.36
CA THR A 312 -22.88 30.18 -4.81
C THR A 312 -23.80 29.97 -3.63
N THR A 313 -24.25 28.73 -3.38
CA THR A 313 -25.20 28.38 -2.34
C THR A 313 -24.58 27.34 -1.38
N PRO A 314 -23.79 27.75 -0.37
CA PRO A 314 -23.31 26.88 0.68
C PRO A 314 -24.44 26.14 1.39
N GLN A 315 -24.24 24.85 1.65
CA GLN A 315 -25.23 24.01 2.31
C GLN A 315 -24.55 22.96 3.20
N VAL A 316 -25.06 22.76 4.41
CA VAL A 316 -24.64 21.65 5.26
C VAL A 316 -25.34 20.37 4.81
N TRP A 317 -24.56 19.32 4.51
CA TRP A 317 -25.06 18.00 4.24
C TRP A 317 -25.05 17.17 5.53
N HIS A 318 -26.20 16.65 5.92
CA HIS A 318 -26.33 15.69 7.03
C HIS A 318 -26.22 14.28 6.47
N ILE A 319 -25.00 13.74 6.41
CA ILE A 319 -24.69 12.51 5.66
C ILE A 319 -23.93 11.49 6.52
N PRO A 320 -24.05 10.20 6.20
CA PRO A 320 -23.38 9.15 6.96
C PRO A 320 -21.87 9.14 6.72
N LEU A 321 -21.09 8.98 7.78
CA LEU A 321 -19.66 8.66 7.76
C LEU A 321 -19.44 7.30 8.41
N ARG A 322 -18.79 6.38 7.68
CA ARG A 322 -18.37 5.07 8.16
C ARG A 322 -16.88 5.14 8.52
N ASP A 323 -16.58 5.40 9.78
CA ASP A 323 -15.21 5.59 10.29
C ASP A 323 -14.81 4.58 11.37
N ARG A 324 -15.63 3.55 11.60
CA ARG A 324 -15.26 2.43 12.45
C ARG A 324 -14.49 1.38 11.64
N ILE A 325 -13.17 1.40 11.81
CA ILE A 325 -12.23 0.56 11.06
C ILE A 325 -11.87 -0.69 11.86
N VAL A 326 -11.91 -1.85 11.21
CA VAL A 326 -11.55 -3.15 11.79
C VAL A 326 -10.62 -3.93 10.85
N PRO A 327 -9.80 -4.87 11.37
CA PRO A 327 -9.05 -5.80 10.53
C PRO A 327 -9.97 -6.59 9.59
N ALA A 328 -9.53 -6.76 8.35
CA ALA A 328 -10.22 -7.55 7.33
C ALA A 328 -9.46 -8.82 6.96
N ILE A 329 -8.12 -8.76 6.96
CA ILE A 329 -7.22 -9.87 6.73
C ILE A 329 -6.13 -9.78 7.79
N GLU A 330 -5.85 -10.91 8.44
CA GLU A 330 -4.82 -11.00 9.47
C GLU A 330 -3.90 -12.20 9.17
N ALA A 331 -2.65 -12.12 9.61
CA ALA A 331 -1.72 -13.24 9.56
C ALA A 331 -0.90 -13.32 10.85
N THR A 332 -0.67 -14.54 11.31
CA THR A 332 0.31 -14.79 12.39
C THR A 332 1.71 -14.82 11.76
N ALA A 333 2.61 -14.00 12.25
CA ALA A 333 4.00 -13.98 11.82
C ALA A 333 4.69 -15.31 12.13
N PRO A 334 5.43 -15.93 11.20
CA PRO A 334 6.21 -17.12 11.48
C PRO A 334 7.25 -16.84 12.57
N ARG A 335 7.60 -17.85 13.37
CA ARG A 335 8.52 -17.61 14.50
C ARG A 335 9.95 -17.32 14.08
N ALA A 336 10.42 -17.90 12.96
CA ALA A 336 11.76 -17.63 12.45
C ALA A 336 11.76 -16.68 11.23
N GLY A 337 10.85 -16.88 10.29
CA GLY A 337 10.80 -16.07 9.08
C GLY A 337 10.32 -16.83 7.86
N TYR A 338 10.74 -16.37 6.69
CA TYR A 338 10.35 -16.92 5.40
C TYR A 338 11.55 -17.54 4.67
N LEU A 339 11.25 -18.56 3.88
CA LEU A 339 12.23 -19.23 3.04
C LEU A 339 11.75 -19.20 1.59
N VAL A 340 12.56 -18.62 0.70
CA VAL A 340 12.28 -18.53 -0.73
C VAL A 340 13.19 -19.50 -1.45
N PRO A 341 12.66 -20.57 -2.09
CA PRO A 341 13.48 -21.53 -2.83
C PRO A 341 14.30 -20.86 -3.96
N PRO A 342 15.44 -21.44 -4.38
CA PRO A 342 16.36 -20.83 -5.35
C PRO A 342 15.69 -20.47 -6.67
N ALA A 343 14.74 -21.28 -7.15
CA ALA A 343 14.01 -21.04 -8.39
C ALA A 343 13.18 -19.73 -8.36
N TRP A 344 12.84 -19.23 -7.18
CA TRP A 344 12.04 -18.03 -6.98
C TRP A 344 12.84 -16.85 -6.41
N ALA A 345 14.09 -17.08 -6.04
CA ALA A 345 14.95 -16.05 -5.47
C ALA A 345 15.05 -14.81 -6.37
N GLY A 346 15.25 -14.99 -7.67
CA GLY A 346 15.34 -13.90 -8.63
C GLY A 346 14.06 -13.05 -8.78
N PHE A 347 12.91 -13.55 -8.38
CA PHE A 347 11.64 -12.80 -8.39
C PHE A 347 11.39 -12.02 -7.09
N VAL A 348 11.95 -12.49 -5.97
CA VAL A 348 11.68 -11.92 -4.63
C VAL A 348 12.81 -11.00 -4.16
N GLN A 349 14.06 -11.38 -4.40
CA GLN A 349 15.24 -10.65 -3.93
C GLN A 349 15.26 -9.16 -4.33
N PRO A 350 14.94 -8.76 -5.58
CA PRO A 350 14.94 -7.34 -5.95
C PRO A 350 14.01 -6.49 -5.09
N ALA A 351 12.84 -7.04 -4.71
CA ALA A 351 11.91 -6.33 -3.82
C ALA A 351 12.48 -6.21 -2.41
N LEU A 352 13.10 -7.28 -1.86
CA LEU A 352 13.74 -7.22 -0.54
C LEU A 352 14.85 -6.16 -0.50
N GLU A 353 15.68 -6.11 -1.53
CA GLU A 353 16.77 -5.14 -1.68
C GLU A 353 16.24 -3.71 -1.82
N ALA A 354 15.22 -3.50 -2.67
CA ALA A 354 14.61 -2.18 -2.85
C ALA A 354 14.08 -1.62 -1.55
N HIS A 355 13.50 -2.44 -0.71
CA HIS A 355 12.94 -2.04 0.59
C HIS A 355 13.95 -2.03 1.74
N GLY A 356 15.16 -2.58 1.56
CA GLY A 356 16.16 -2.71 2.62
C GLY A 356 15.80 -3.77 3.66
N ILE A 357 15.03 -4.79 3.27
CA ILE A 357 14.71 -5.94 4.12
C ILE A 357 15.93 -6.85 4.23
N ALA A 358 16.29 -7.22 5.45
CA ALA A 358 17.41 -8.13 5.68
C ALA A 358 17.06 -9.56 5.25
N PHE A 359 17.98 -10.20 4.56
CA PHE A 359 17.92 -11.61 4.18
C PHE A 359 19.32 -12.21 4.05
N ARG A 360 19.41 -13.53 4.00
CA ARG A 360 20.66 -14.24 3.70
C ARG A 360 20.42 -15.42 2.79
N HIS A 361 21.43 -15.82 2.02
CA HIS A 361 21.40 -17.03 1.20
C HIS A 361 21.78 -18.27 2.02
N LEU A 362 21.08 -19.38 1.81
CA LEU A 362 21.51 -20.69 2.28
C LEU A 362 22.69 -21.17 1.44
N GLN A 363 23.79 -21.51 2.09
CA GLN A 363 25.01 -21.97 1.40
C GLN A 363 24.92 -23.46 1.00
N ALA A 364 24.15 -24.26 1.72
CA ALA A 364 23.96 -25.67 1.46
C ALA A 364 22.48 -26.03 1.30
N ALA A 365 22.20 -27.13 0.59
CA ALA A 365 20.85 -27.67 0.48
C ALA A 365 20.36 -28.20 1.84
N TRP A 366 19.07 -28.09 2.07
CA TRP A 366 18.38 -28.60 3.24
C TRP A 366 17.35 -29.66 2.83
N PRO A 367 17.71 -30.96 2.84
CA PRO A 367 16.92 -32.04 2.20
C PRO A 367 15.51 -32.22 2.78
N ALA A 368 15.32 -31.93 4.06
CA ALA A 368 14.04 -32.10 4.76
C ALA A 368 13.79 -30.89 5.68
N ALA A 369 13.70 -29.70 5.10
CA ALA A 369 13.39 -28.51 5.84
C ALA A 369 11.97 -28.61 6.43
N PRO A 370 11.79 -28.43 7.75
CA PRO A 370 10.48 -28.45 8.39
C PRO A 370 9.80 -27.09 8.16
N VAL A 371 9.11 -26.97 7.04
CA VAL A 371 8.47 -25.73 6.60
C VAL A 371 6.97 -25.79 6.69
N GLN A 372 6.32 -24.64 6.72
CA GLN A 372 4.92 -24.52 6.38
C GLN A 372 4.80 -24.08 4.92
N ALA A 373 4.01 -24.80 4.15
CA ALA A 373 3.69 -24.54 2.77
C ALA A 373 2.23 -24.03 2.65
N PHE A 374 2.00 -22.98 1.87
CA PHE A 374 0.64 -22.49 1.64
C PHE A 374 0.06 -23.15 0.40
N ARG A 375 -1.00 -23.95 0.62
CA ARG A 375 -1.73 -24.64 -0.43
C ARG A 375 -2.91 -23.78 -0.89
N VAL A 376 -2.85 -23.33 -2.11
CA VAL A 376 -3.91 -22.52 -2.75
C VAL A 376 -5.02 -23.46 -3.22
N ALA A 377 -6.22 -23.22 -2.71
CA ALA A 377 -7.41 -23.97 -3.12
C ALA A 377 -7.97 -23.47 -4.47
N ALA A 378 -7.98 -22.15 -4.67
CA ALA A 378 -8.49 -21.51 -5.89
C ALA A 378 -7.73 -20.20 -6.13
N PRO A 379 -6.83 -20.15 -7.12
CA PRO A 379 -6.27 -18.89 -7.60
C PRO A 379 -7.29 -18.16 -8.47
N ARG A 380 -7.45 -16.84 -8.26
CA ARG A 380 -8.30 -16.00 -9.08
C ARG A 380 -7.48 -14.86 -9.66
N PHE A 381 -7.24 -14.92 -10.95
CA PHE A 381 -6.59 -13.87 -11.72
C PHE A 381 -7.61 -12.78 -12.08
N GLU A 382 -7.23 -11.51 -11.93
CA GLU A 382 -8.05 -10.42 -12.44
C GLU A 382 -8.09 -10.46 -13.97
N PRO A 383 -9.26 -10.19 -14.61
CA PRO A 383 -9.41 -10.32 -16.05
C PRO A 383 -8.62 -9.27 -16.85
N HIS A 384 -8.26 -8.16 -16.21
CA HIS A 384 -7.54 -7.06 -16.83
C HIS A 384 -6.27 -6.72 -16.03
N SER A 385 -5.23 -6.30 -16.74
CA SER A 385 -4.02 -5.78 -16.10
C SER A 385 -4.28 -4.43 -15.42
N ILE A 386 -3.64 -4.21 -14.29
CA ILE A 386 -3.63 -2.96 -13.53
C ILE A 386 -2.17 -2.61 -13.25
N GLU A 387 -1.75 -1.39 -13.58
CA GLU A 387 -0.37 -0.93 -13.40
C GLU A 387 0.67 -1.90 -14.00
N GLY A 388 0.37 -2.41 -15.21
CA GLY A 388 1.24 -3.35 -15.93
C GLY A 388 1.29 -4.78 -15.38
N ARG A 389 0.47 -5.11 -14.38
CA ARG A 389 0.47 -6.40 -13.68
C ARG A 389 -0.90 -7.08 -13.76
N GLN A 390 -0.93 -8.39 -13.89
CA GLN A 390 -2.15 -9.18 -13.70
C GLN A 390 -2.26 -9.58 -12.23
N ARG A 391 -3.18 -8.97 -11.51
CA ARG A 391 -3.36 -9.23 -10.09
C ARG A 391 -3.92 -10.62 -9.82
N LEU A 392 -3.56 -11.14 -8.65
CA LEU A 392 -3.95 -12.46 -8.16
C LEU A 392 -4.57 -12.35 -6.77
N THR A 393 -5.69 -13.03 -6.55
CA THR A 393 -6.25 -13.30 -5.23
C THR A 393 -6.19 -14.79 -4.96
N VAL A 394 -5.71 -15.18 -3.79
CA VAL A 394 -5.60 -16.58 -3.39
C VAL A 394 -6.36 -16.87 -2.11
N GLN A 395 -6.96 -18.05 -2.05
CA GLN A 395 -7.51 -18.64 -0.84
C GLN A 395 -6.79 -19.96 -0.57
N GLY A 396 -6.43 -20.21 0.67
CA GLY A 396 -5.68 -21.39 1.02
C GLY A 396 -5.32 -21.44 2.50
N GLN A 397 -4.47 -22.39 2.85
CA GLN A 397 -4.04 -22.63 4.23
C GLN A 397 -2.57 -22.99 4.29
N TRP A 398 -1.90 -22.56 5.34
CA TRP A 398 -0.57 -23.02 5.71
C TRP A 398 -0.66 -24.43 6.30
N LYS A 399 0.24 -25.33 5.86
CA LYS A 399 0.35 -26.72 6.33
C LYS A 399 1.80 -27.08 6.58
N ASP A 400 2.06 -27.82 7.64
CA ASP A 400 3.38 -28.37 7.91
C ASP A 400 3.72 -29.43 6.86
N GLU A 401 4.77 -29.20 6.11
CA GLU A 401 5.25 -30.10 5.06
C GLU A 401 6.79 -30.11 5.07
N PRO A 402 7.46 -31.26 5.29
CA PRO A 402 8.90 -31.35 5.03
C PRO A 402 9.18 -31.15 3.54
N ARG A 403 10.16 -30.27 3.21
CA ARG A 403 10.52 -30.02 1.82
C ARG A 403 12.02 -29.97 1.62
N GLU A 404 12.44 -30.45 0.46
CA GLU A 404 13.80 -30.22 0.00
C GLU A 404 13.94 -28.75 -0.46
N VAL A 405 14.94 -28.06 0.05
CA VAL A 405 15.28 -26.67 -0.32
C VAL A 405 16.74 -26.62 -0.73
N GLY A 406 16.99 -26.21 -1.97
CA GLY A 406 18.33 -26.13 -2.53
C GLY A 406 19.20 -25.01 -1.93
N ALA A 407 20.52 -25.14 -2.10
CA ALA A 407 21.45 -24.03 -1.85
C ALA A 407 21.08 -22.81 -2.69
N GLY A 408 21.36 -21.61 -2.19
CA GLY A 408 20.94 -20.34 -2.83
C GLY A 408 19.53 -19.88 -2.47
N ALA A 409 18.76 -20.66 -1.68
CA ALA A 409 17.49 -20.19 -1.13
C ALA A 409 17.68 -18.95 -0.26
N LEU A 410 16.69 -18.03 -0.24
CA LEU A 410 16.72 -16.85 0.62
C LEU A 410 16.03 -17.14 1.93
N PHE A 411 16.69 -16.88 3.03
CA PHE A 411 16.05 -16.81 4.35
C PHE A 411 15.84 -15.34 4.73
N VAL A 412 14.57 -14.98 4.95
CA VAL A 412 14.15 -13.65 5.37
C VAL A 412 13.71 -13.74 6.83
N PRO A 413 14.53 -13.32 7.79
CA PRO A 413 14.18 -13.40 9.21
C PRO A 413 13.05 -12.43 9.55
N ILE A 414 12.20 -12.83 10.52
CA ILE A 414 11.12 -11.95 11.00
C ILE A 414 11.60 -11.00 12.11
N ASP A 415 12.71 -11.31 12.76
CA ASP A 415 13.30 -10.54 13.86
C ASP A 415 14.07 -9.30 13.33
N GLN A 416 13.40 -8.46 12.59
CA GLN A 416 13.93 -7.22 12.02
C GLN A 416 12.93 -6.05 12.15
N PRO A 417 13.40 -4.79 12.15
CA PRO A 417 12.53 -3.62 12.26
C PRO A 417 11.44 -3.54 11.18
N LEU A 418 11.71 -4.10 10.00
CA LEU A 418 10.79 -4.13 8.85
C LEU A 418 9.85 -5.34 8.83
N ALA A 419 9.66 -6.04 9.95
CA ALA A 419 8.84 -7.26 10.01
C ALA A 419 7.41 -7.06 9.45
N ARG A 420 6.75 -5.92 9.70
CA ARG A 420 5.43 -5.62 9.11
C ARG A 420 5.47 -5.53 7.59
N LEU A 421 6.53 -4.94 7.05
CA LEU A 421 6.72 -4.87 5.59
C LEU A 421 7.04 -6.25 5.00
N VAL A 422 7.81 -7.09 5.72
CA VAL A 422 8.04 -8.48 5.35
C VAL A 422 6.71 -9.24 5.24
N LEU A 423 5.83 -9.12 6.24
CA LEU A 423 4.49 -9.72 6.21
C LEU A 423 3.67 -9.22 5.01
N ALA A 424 3.64 -7.90 4.79
CA ALA A 424 2.88 -7.30 3.68
C ALA A 424 3.37 -7.76 2.30
N LEU A 425 4.67 -8.04 2.14
CA LEU A 425 5.27 -8.50 0.88
C LEU A 425 5.13 -10.02 0.67
N LEU A 426 5.29 -10.82 1.73
CA LEU A 426 5.47 -12.27 1.61
C LEU A 426 4.25 -13.08 2.04
N GLU A 427 3.25 -12.50 2.69
CA GLU A 427 2.00 -13.21 2.95
C GLU A 427 1.14 -13.27 1.68
N PRO A 428 0.73 -14.47 1.24
CA PRO A 428 0.05 -14.63 -0.05
C PRO A 428 -1.31 -13.93 -0.11
N GLN A 429 -1.96 -13.73 1.03
CA GLN A 429 -3.27 -13.09 1.14
C GLN A 429 -3.20 -11.59 1.41
N ALA A 430 -2.01 -11.03 1.63
CA ALA A 430 -1.86 -9.59 1.78
C ALA A 430 -2.19 -8.87 0.46
N PRO A 431 -2.99 -7.79 0.49
CA PRO A 431 -3.58 -7.21 -0.72
C PRO A 431 -2.57 -6.61 -1.70
N ASP A 432 -1.36 -6.31 -1.23
CA ASP A 432 -0.27 -5.75 -2.04
C ASP A 432 1.01 -6.59 -2.00
N SER A 433 0.88 -7.89 -1.64
CA SER A 433 2.02 -8.81 -1.67
C SER A 433 2.57 -9.02 -3.08
N ILE A 434 3.78 -9.58 -3.17
CA ILE A 434 4.39 -9.99 -4.44
C ILE A 434 3.45 -10.93 -5.21
N ALA A 435 2.76 -11.85 -4.51
CA ALA A 435 1.74 -12.71 -5.11
C ALA A 435 0.55 -11.90 -5.63
N ALA A 436 -0.02 -11.01 -4.80
CA ALA A 436 -1.19 -10.22 -5.17
C ALA A 436 -0.93 -9.30 -6.38
N TRP A 437 0.31 -8.85 -6.56
CA TRP A 437 0.74 -8.10 -7.74
C TRP A 437 1.18 -9.00 -8.91
N GLY A 438 0.94 -10.31 -8.84
CA GLY A 438 1.18 -11.23 -9.94
C GLY A 438 2.64 -11.59 -10.19
N GLY A 439 3.55 -11.23 -9.28
CA GLY A 439 4.98 -11.56 -9.43
C GLY A 439 5.28 -13.05 -9.42
N LEU A 440 4.33 -13.87 -8.96
CA LEU A 440 4.47 -15.31 -8.83
C LEU A 440 3.35 -16.10 -9.57
N ASN A 441 2.68 -15.49 -10.55
CA ASN A 441 1.51 -16.05 -11.23
C ASN A 441 1.76 -17.42 -11.84
N SER A 442 2.96 -17.65 -12.40
CA SER A 442 3.29 -18.91 -13.05
C SER A 442 3.24 -20.13 -12.10
N ALA A 443 3.34 -19.94 -10.78
CA ALA A 443 3.16 -21.02 -9.79
C ALA A 443 1.70 -21.53 -9.73
N PHE A 444 0.75 -20.72 -10.20
CA PHE A 444 -0.67 -21.00 -10.12
C PHE A 444 -1.29 -21.28 -11.49
N GLU A 445 -0.46 -21.39 -12.53
CA GLU A 445 -0.87 -21.78 -13.86
C GLU A 445 -0.62 -23.28 -14.06
N ARG A 446 -1.63 -24.00 -14.51
CA ARG A 446 -1.49 -25.39 -14.87
C ARG A 446 -0.75 -25.51 -16.20
N LYS A 447 0.36 -26.24 -16.24
CA LYS A 447 1.20 -26.39 -17.44
C LYS A 447 1.12 -27.80 -18.04
N GLU A 448 1.02 -28.83 -17.19
CA GLU A 448 0.88 -30.21 -17.64
C GLU A 448 -0.57 -30.66 -17.53
N TYR A 449 -0.99 -31.52 -18.44
CA TYR A 449 -2.35 -32.01 -18.51
C TYR A 449 -2.37 -33.50 -18.94
N MET A 450 -3.50 -34.13 -18.74
CA MET A 450 -3.77 -35.48 -19.23
C MET A 450 -4.92 -35.39 -20.23
N GLU A 451 -4.70 -35.92 -21.44
CA GLU A 451 -5.76 -35.96 -22.46
C GLU A 451 -6.98 -36.72 -21.93
N ASP A 452 -8.17 -36.29 -22.28
CA ASP A 452 -9.42 -36.84 -21.76
C ASP A 452 -9.53 -38.37 -21.92
N TYR A 453 -9.13 -38.91 -23.08
CA TYR A 453 -9.17 -40.34 -23.32
C TYR A 453 -8.16 -41.12 -22.46
N VAL A 454 -7.02 -40.51 -22.12
CA VAL A 454 -6.04 -41.09 -21.19
C VAL A 454 -6.59 -41.02 -19.78
N ALA A 455 -7.14 -39.89 -19.36
CA ALA A 455 -7.75 -39.70 -18.05
C ALA A 455 -8.93 -40.67 -17.81
N GLU A 456 -9.73 -40.93 -18.82
CA GLU A 456 -10.81 -41.94 -18.80
C GLU A 456 -10.26 -43.36 -18.52
N GLN A 457 -9.16 -43.75 -19.18
CA GLN A 457 -8.59 -45.05 -18.96
C GLN A 457 -7.95 -45.16 -17.56
N VAL A 458 -7.17 -44.14 -17.16
CA VAL A 458 -6.58 -44.02 -15.83
C VAL A 458 -7.65 -44.10 -14.73
N ALA A 459 -8.77 -43.39 -14.91
CA ALA A 459 -9.88 -43.38 -13.96
C ALA A 459 -10.48 -44.78 -13.79
N ARG A 460 -10.68 -45.53 -14.90
CA ARG A 460 -11.20 -46.92 -14.86
C ARG A 460 -10.24 -47.85 -14.13
N ASP A 461 -8.95 -47.75 -14.45
CA ASP A 461 -7.93 -48.59 -13.80
C ASP A 461 -7.85 -48.32 -12.29
N MET A 462 -7.89 -47.04 -11.89
CA MET A 462 -7.90 -46.64 -10.47
C MET A 462 -9.18 -47.11 -9.76
N LEU A 463 -10.35 -47.01 -10.40
CA LEU A 463 -11.62 -47.47 -9.86
C LEU A 463 -11.64 -49.01 -9.73
N GLN A 464 -10.97 -49.72 -10.62
CA GLN A 464 -10.85 -51.17 -10.55
C GLN A 464 -9.90 -51.62 -9.43
N ALA A 465 -8.77 -50.89 -9.26
CA ALA A 465 -7.73 -51.23 -8.31
C ALA A 465 -8.07 -50.85 -6.85
N ASP A 466 -8.86 -49.78 -6.66
CA ASP A 466 -9.16 -49.23 -5.31
C ASP A 466 -10.67 -49.15 -5.04
N PRO A 467 -11.26 -50.14 -4.31
CA PRO A 467 -12.67 -50.10 -3.91
C PRO A 467 -13.03 -48.89 -3.01
N ALA A 468 -12.07 -48.38 -2.19
CA ALA A 468 -12.31 -47.26 -1.31
C ALA A 468 -12.43 -45.94 -2.14
N LEU A 469 -11.57 -45.78 -3.12
CA LEU A 469 -11.63 -44.68 -4.07
C LEU A 469 -12.95 -44.70 -4.88
N ARG A 470 -13.36 -45.89 -5.29
CA ARG A 470 -14.67 -46.06 -5.98
C ARG A 470 -15.81 -45.57 -5.10
N ALA A 471 -15.85 -46.01 -3.84
CA ALA A 471 -16.90 -45.60 -2.90
C ALA A 471 -16.85 -44.09 -2.63
N GLN A 472 -15.67 -43.50 -2.56
CA GLN A 472 -15.50 -42.03 -2.43
C GLN A 472 -16.03 -41.27 -3.65
N PHE A 473 -15.71 -41.76 -4.86
CA PHE A 473 -16.18 -41.15 -6.09
C PHE A 473 -17.70 -41.23 -6.23
N GLN A 474 -18.31 -42.38 -5.90
CA GLN A 474 -19.76 -42.55 -5.93
C GLN A 474 -20.47 -41.57 -4.96
N ARG A 475 -20.01 -41.52 -3.70
CA ARG A 475 -20.57 -40.56 -2.73
C ARG A 475 -20.48 -39.10 -3.26
N LYS A 476 -19.33 -38.74 -3.87
CA LYS A 476 -19.16 -37.39 -4.41
C LYS A 476 -20.10 -37.10 -5.56
N LEU A 477 -20.43 -38.09 -6.40
CA LEU A 477 -21.44 -37.95 -7.46
C LEU A 477 -22.86 -37.76 -6.88
N GLU A 478 -23.15 -38.44 -5.76
CA GLU A 478 -24.45 -38.32 -5.07
C GLU A 478 -24.60 -37.00 -4.32
N ASP A 479 -23.56 -36.59 -3.60
CA ASP A 479 -23.60 -35.45 -2.70
C ASP A 479 -23.39 -34.09 -3.41
N GLU A 480 -22.73 -34.08 -4.58
CA GLU A 480 -22.34 -32.85 -5.30
C GLU A 480 -22.88 -32.84 -6.73
N PRO A 481 -24.13 -32.38 -6.97
CA PRO A 481 -24.74 -32.36 -8.31
C PRO A 481 -23.95 -31.56 -9.36
N ALA A 482 -23.30 -30.47 -8.95
CA ALA A 482 -22.44 -29.67 -9.84
C ALA A 482 -21.22 -30.47 -10.32
N PHE A 483 -20.57 -31.22 -9.42
CA PHE A 483 -19.48 -32.13 -9.77
C PHE A 483 -19.97 -33.28 -10.69
N ALA A 484 -21.13 -33.86 -10.38
CA ALA A 484 -21.70 -34.95 -11.18
C ALA A 484 -22.01 -34.52 -12.62
N ALA A 485 -22.37 -33.26 -12.83
CA ALA A 485 -22.67 -32.70 -14.16
C ALA A 485 -21.42 -32.22 -14.93
N ASP A 486 -20.26 -32.09 -14.28
CA ASP A 486 -19.02 -31.58 -14.85
C ASP A 486 -18.05 -32.71 -15.20
N ALA A 487 -17.96 -33.05 -16.49
CA ALA A 487 -17.09 -34.13 -16.99
C ALA A 487 -15.61 -33.87 -16.68
N GLN A 488 -15.14 -32.62 -16.79
CA GLN A 488 -13.75 -32.25 -16.53
C GLN A 488 -13.42 -32.35 -15.04
N ALA A 489 -14.30 -31.89 -14.16
CA ALA A 489 -14.12 -32.02 -12.71
C ALA A 489 -14.04 -33.51 -12.30
N ARG A 490 -14.82 -34.39 -12.95
CA ARG A 490 -14.80 -35.82 -12.70
C ARG A 490 -13.48 -36.46 -13.13
N LEU A 491 -12.94 -36.11 -14.31
CA LEU A 491 -11.64 -36.61 -14.77
C LEU A 491 -10.49 -36.05 -13.90
N GLU A 492 -10.57 -34.77 -13.54
CA GLU A 492 -9.59 -34.13 -12.68
C GLU A 492 -9.56 -34.75 -11.27
N PHE A 493 -10.67 -35.28 -10.76
CA PHE A 493 -10.72 -36.00 -9.49
C PHE A 493 -9.73 -37.16 -9.46
N PHE A 494 -9.58 -37.91 -10.57
CA PHE A 494 -8.62 -39.00 -10.70
C PHE A 494 -7.21 -38.49 -11.00
N TYR A 495 -7.07 -37.54 -11.92
CA TYR A 495 -5.77 -36.99 -12.27
C TYR A 495 -5.04 -36.42 -11.06
N ARG A 496 -5.74 -35.69 -10.18
CA ARG A 496 -5.17 -35.16 -8.93
C ARG A 496 -4.65 -36.25 -7.96
N ARG A 497 -5.02 -37.50 -8.16
CA ARG A 497 -4.60 -38.67 -7.36
C ARG A 497 -3.59 -39.56 -8.06
N HIS A 498 -3.34 -39.28 -9.31
CA HIS A 498 -2.38 -40.01 -10.12
C HIS A 498 -0.96 -39.47 -9.91
N SER A 499 0.05 -40.35 -10.00
CA SER A 499 1.46 -39.99 -9.82
C SER A 499 2.01 -38.98 -10.83
N ALA A 500 1.31 -38.75 -11.95
CA ALA A 500 1.63 -37.72 -12.93
C ALA A 500 1.13 -36.31 -12.54
N TRP A 501 0.39 -36.19 -11.43
CA TRP A 501 -0.04 -34.88 -10.97
C TRP A 501 1.15 -34.06 -10.48
N ASP A 502 1.24 -32.80 -10.95
CA ASP A 502 2.27 -31.88 -10.44
C ASP A 502 1.87 -31.37 -9.04
N GLU A 503 2.51 -31.91 -8.02
CA GLU A 503 2.27 -31.51 -6.62
C GLU A 503 2.67 -30.07 -6.31
N ARG A 504 3.44 -29.41 -7.21
CA ARG A 504 3.80 -27.99 -7.09
C ARG A 504 2.72 -27.06 -7.59
N TYR A 505 1.74 -27.56 -8.34
CA TYR A 505 0.60 -26.76 -8.78
C TYR A 505 -0.21 -26.28 -7.57
N GLY A 506 -0.47 -24.96 -7.54
CA GLY A 506 -1.17 -24.32 -6.42
C GLY A 506 -0.35 -24.24 -5.13
N LEU A 507 0.95 -24.53 -5.17
CA LEU A 507 1.86 -24.30 -4.06
C LEU A 507 2.39 -22.88 -4.13
N TYR A 508 2.13 -22.09 -3.07
CA TYR A 508 2.74 -20.77 -2.95
C TYR A 508 4.26 -20.92 -2.81
N PRO A 509 5.07 -20.20 -3.60
CA PRO A 509 6.51 -20.44 -3.63
C PRO A 509 7.26 -20.09 -2.36
N VAL A 510 6.76 -19.14 -1.56
CA VAL A 510 7.41 -18.72 -0.32
C VAL A 510 6.91 -19.59 0.83
N LEU A 511 7.83 -20.10 1.62
CA LEU A 511 7.57 -21.02 2.73
C LEU A 511 7.75 -20.28 4.06
N ARG A 512 7.06 -20.71 5.12
CA ARG A 512 7.27 -20.22 6.49
C ARG A 512 8.16 -21.16 7.27
N LEU A 513 8.96 -20.59 8.18
CA LEU A 513 9.81 -21.33 9.11
C LEU A 513 9.49 -20.98 10.56
N GLU A 514 9.29 -21.99 11.39
CA GLU A 514 9.14 -21.85 12.84
C GLU A 514 10.49 -21.86 13.59
N GLN A 515 11.54 -22.35 12.95
CA GLN A 515 12.92 -22.36 13.46
C GLN A 515 13.87 -21.84 12.38
N PRO A 516 14.91 -21.08 12.75
CA PRO A 516 15.90 -20.63 11.77
C PRO A 516 16.56 -21.81 11.05
N PRO A 517 16.98 -21.62 9.78
CA PRO A 517 17.78 -22.62 9.10
C PRO A 517 19.06 -22.91 9.90
N PRO A 518 19.62 -24.14 9.77
CA PRO A 518 20.90 -24.49 10.40
C PRO A 518 21.97 -23.43 10.14
N ALA A 519 22.82 -23.19 11.15
CA ALA A 519 24.03 -22.37 10.96
C ALA A 519 24.91 -23.07 9.92
N GLN A 520 25.32 -22.33 8.91
CA GLN A 520 26.13 -22.81 7.80
C GLN A 520 27.46 -22.10 7.75
#